data_cff982141a2e585f4a21577e0aee61af
#
_entry.id   cff982141a2e585f4a21577e0aee61af
#
_cell.length_a   1.000
_cell.length_b   1.000
_cell.length_c   1.000
_cell.angle_alpha   90.00
_cell.angle_beta   90.00
_cell.angle_gamma   90.00
#
_symmetry.space_group_name_H-M   'P 1'
#
loop_
_entity.id
_entity.type
_entity.pdbx_description
1 polymer ?
#
loop_
_entity_poly.entity_id
_entity_poly.type
_entity_poly.pdbx_seq_one_letter_code
_entity_poly.pdbx_strand_id
1 'polypeptide(L)'
;MPYHEFECSKCIPERKQHAVVKGPDEDITSAIPLGYLNTIPGTISERGCAYCGAKHVIGTPMKDVIHISHGPVGCTYDTWQTKRYISDNDNFQLKYTFATDMKEKHIVFGAEKVLKNNIIEAFNAHPTIKRMTIYQTCASALIGDDIAAIAQEVMDERPEVDIFVCNSPGFAGPSQSGGHHKINIAWINQKVGTVEPTITSDYVINYVGEYNIQGDQEVMVDFFKRMGIQVLSTFTGNGSYDDLRGMHKAHLNVLECARSAEYICNELRVRYGIPRLYI
;
A
#
# COMPACT_ATOMS: atom_id res chain seq x y z
N MET A 1 28.70 5.16 -7.85
CA MET A 1 28.80 4.34 -9.07
C MET A 1 28.01 5.04 -10.14
N PRO A 2 28.54 5.23 -11.36
CA PRO A 2 27.75 5.86 -12.42
C PRO A 2 26.58 4.93 -12.79
N TYR A 3 25.40 5.50 -12.90
CA TYR A 3 24.23 4.81 -13.39
C TYR A 3 24.51 4.31 -14.81
N HIS A 4 24.34 3.02 -15.06
CA HIS A 4 24.27 2.52 -16.41
C HIS A 4 22.98 3.06 -17.04
N GLU A 5 23.10 3.90 -18.07
CA GLU A 5 22.00 4.22 -18.94
C GLU A 5 21.47 2.92 -19.54
N PHE A 6 20.23 2.57 -19.19
CA PHE A 6 19.53 1.52 -19.89
C PHE A 6 19.18 2.04 -21.28
N GLU A 7 20.03 1.75 -22.26
CA GLU A 7 19.65 1.89 -23.65
C GLU A 7 18.56 0.86 -23.98
N CYS A 8 17.32 1.28 -23.87
CA CYS A 8 16.22 0.51 -24.43
C CYS A 8 16.28 0.61 -25.96
N SER A 9 16.99 -0.32 -26.59
CA SER A 9 17.13 -0.39 -28.07
C SER A 9 15.80 -0.56 -28.81
N LYS A 10 14.70 -0.80 -28.10
CA LYS A 10 13.34 -0.97 -28.63
C LYS A 10 12.38 0.15 -28.24
N CYS A 11 12.84 1.19 -27.53
CA CYS A 11 11.98 2.33 -27.23
C CYS A 11 11.78 3.15 -28.50
N ILE A 12 10.52 3.37 -28.87
CA ILE A 12 10.15 4.26 -29.96
C ILE A 12 10.78 5.64 -29.67
N PRO A 13 11.46 6.26 -30.62
CA PRO A 13 12.16 7.55 -30.43
C PRO A 13 11.29 8.63 -29.79
N GLU A 14 10.00 8.64 -30.07
CA GLU A 14 9.00 9.53 -29.50
C GLU A 14 8.86 9.38 -27.96
N ARG A 15 9.09 8.19 -27.40
CA ARG A 15 9.05 7.99 -25.95
C ARG A 15 10.30 8.55 -25.25
N LYS A 16 11.45 8.60 -25.93
CA LYS A 16 12.66 9.23 -25.37
C LYS A 16 12.45 10.73 -25.12
N GLN A 17 11.63 11.41 -25.92
CA GLN A 17 11.32 12.83 -25.75
C GLN A 17 10.51 13.13 -24.48
N HIS A 18 9.84 12.13 -23.92
CA HIS A 18 9.04 12.24 -22.71
C HIS A 18 9.70 11.59 -21.48
N ALA A 19 10.89 11.02 -21.65
CA ALA A 19 11.64 10.44 -20.55
C ALA A 19 12.42 11.54 -19.83
N VAL A 20 12.01 11.87 -18.63
CA VAL A 20 12.77 12.75 -17.73
C VAL A 20 13.71 11.87 -16.91
N VAL A 21 15.01 11.92 -17.23
CA VAL A 21 16.06 11.30 -16.41
C VAL A 21 16.39 12.25 -15.27
N LYS A 22 16.06 11.86 -14.04
CA LYS A 22 16.40 12.64 -12.85
C LYS A 22 17.60 12.05 -12.13
N GLY A 23 18.46 12.93 -11.64
CA GLY A 23 19.60 12.55 -10.81
C GLY A 23 19.15 11.93 -9.47
N PRO A 24 20.07 11.24 -8.76
CA PRO A 24 19.77 10.54 -7.50
C PRO A 24 19.30 11.47 -6.38
N ASP A 25 19.55 12.77 -6.50
CA ASP A 25 19.23 13.77 -5.48
C ASP A 25 18.03 14.66 -5.82
N GLU A 26 17.38 14.43 -6.97
CA GLU A 26 16.21 15.21 -7.36
C GLU A 26 14.92 14.68 -6.69
N ASP A 27 14.12 15.59 -6.20
CA ASP A 27 12.83 15.29 -5.59
C ASP A 27 11.86 14.69 -6.62
N ILE A 28 11.57 13.41 -6.47
CA ILE A 28 10.69 12.65 -7.38
C ILE A 28 9.24 13.12 -7.26
N THR A 29 8.85 13.75 -6.15
CA THR A 29 7.49 14.27 -5.98
C THR A 29 7.18 15.38 -6.98
N SER A 30 8.19 16.10 -7.45
CA SER A 30 8.06 17.13 -8.49
C SER A 30 8.06 16.56 -9.92
N ALA A 31 8.35 15.27 -10.09
CA ALA A 31 8.59 14.63 -11.38
C ALA A 31 7.41 13.80 -11.90
N ILE A 32 6.23 13.90 -11.32
CA ILE A 32 5.04 13.34 -11.97
C ILE A 32 4.80 14.21 -13.21
N PRO A 33 4.99 13.67 -14.44
CA PRO A 33 4.71 14.45 -15.63
C PRO A 33 3.29 15.01 -15.54
N LEU A 34 3.11 16.30 -15.82
CA LEU A 34 1.81 16.99 -15.77
C LEU A 34 0.71 16.24 -16.54
N GLY A 35 1.06 15.48 -17.59
CA GLY A 35 0.14 14.60 -18.32
C GLY A 35 -0.50 13.47 -17.49
N TYR A 36 0.07 13.13 -16.33
CA TYR A 36 -0.53 12.17 -15.39
C TYR A 36 -1.39 12.85 -14.33
N LEU A 37 -1.34 14.16 -14.23
CA LEU A 37 -2.15 14.96 -13.29
C LEU A 37 -3.51 15.32 -13.86
N ASN A 38 -3.71 15.21 -15.16
CA ASN A 38 -4.98 15.54 -15.81
C ASN A 38 -5.82 14.27 -15.94
N THR A 39 -6.79 14.11 -15.05
CA THR A 39 -7.89 13.16 -15.27
C THR A 39 -8.78 13.67 -16.41
N ILE A 40 -9.19 12.79 -17.29
CA ILE A 40 -10.23 13.13 -18.27
C ILE A 40 -11.52 13.34 -17.48
N PRO A 41 -12.13 14.54 -17.49
CA PRO A 41 -13.36 14.80 -16.76
C PRO A 41 -14.44 13.77 -17.08
N GLY A 42 -15.07 13.19 -16.07
CA GLY A 42 -16.14 12.23 -16.23
C GLY A 42 -15.70 10.77 -16.37
N THR A 43 -14.40 10.47 -16.44
CA THR A 43 -13.88 9.08 -16.42
C THR A 43 -13.33 8.73 -15.04
N ILE A 44 -14.18 8.24 -14.16
CA ILE A 44 -13.74 7.48 -13.01
C ILE A 44 -13.86 6.01 -13.40
N SER A 45 -12.78 5.46 -13.93
CA SER A 45 -12.64 4.02 -14.11
C SER A 45 -11.78 3.48 -12.96
N GLU A 46 -11.83 2.17 -12.72
CA GLU A 46 -10.95 1.48 -11.78
C GLU A 46 -9.48 1.89 -11.99
N ARG A 47 -9.04 2.02 -13.25
CA ARG A 47 -7.68 2.44 -13.61
C ARG A 47 -7.36 3.89 -13.25
N GLY A 48 -8.35 4.74 -13.13
CA GLY A 48 -8.20 6.14 -12.72
C GLY A 48 -8.36 6.36 -11.22
N CYS A 49 -8.80 5.36 -10.46
CA CYS A 49 -9.18 5.49 -9.07
C CYS A 49 -7.96 5.35 -8.13
N ALA A 50 -7.62 6.43 -7.40
CA ALA A 50 -6.54 6.39 -6.42
C ALA A 50 -6.85 5.43 -5.26
N TYR A 51 -8.11 5.31 -4.84
CA TYR A 51 -8.50 4.34 -3.83
C TYR A 51 -8.20 2.90 -4.27
N CYS A 52 -8.52 2.54 -5.51
CA CYS A 52 -8.15 1.24 -6.08
C CYS A 52 -6.63 1.03 -6.06
N GLY A 53 -5.86 2.04 -6.41
CA GLY A 53 -4.40 1.97 -6.36
C GLY A 53 -3.88 1.71 -4.95
N ALA A 54 -4.40 2.40 -3.96
CA ALA A 54 -3.98 2.22 -2.57
C ALA A 54 -4.42 0.87 -2.01
N LYS A 55 -5.71 0.57 -2.04
CA LYS A 55 -6.25 -0.64 -1.42
C LYS A 55 -5.99 -1.89 -2.25
N HIS A 56 -6.43 -1.89 -3.52
CA HIS A 56 -6.41 -3.08 -4.37
C HIS A 56 -4.98 -3.53 -4.67
N VAL A 57 -4.10 -2.59 -5.07
CA VAL A 57 -2.74 -2.94 -5.51
C VAL A 57 -1.80 -3.12 -4.33
N ILE A 58 -1.76 -2.14 -3.42
CA ILE A 58 -0.75 -2.12 -2.36
C ILE A 58 -1.27 -2.76 -1.07
N GLY A 59 -2.46 -2.38 -0.61
CA GLY A 59 -2.92 -2.78 0.72
C GLY A 59 -3.40 -4.21 0.82
N THR A 60 -4.25 -4.63 -0.11
CA THR A 60 -4.89 -5.96 -0.05
C THR A 60 -3.91 -7.14 -0.05
N PRO A 61 -2.72 -7.09 -0.69
CA PRO A 61 -1.77 -8.19 -0.62
C PRO A 61 -1.15 -8.46 0.76
N MET A 62 -1.30 -7.55 1.73
CA MET A 62 -0.86 -7.82 3.10
C MET A 62 -1.70 -8.95 3.71
N LYS A 63 -1.04 -9.93 4.32
CA LYS A 63 -1.67 -10.98 5.12
C LYS A 63 -1.89 -10.50 6.57
N ASP A 64 -2.60 -11.26 7.37
CA ASP A 64 -2.82 -11.02 8.81
C ASP A 64 -3.50 -9.68 9.17
N VAL A 65 -4.24 -9.09 8.24
CA VAL A 65 -4.83 -7.75 8.36
C VAL A 65 -6.30 -7.77 7.98
N ILE A 66 -7.12 -7.07 8.75
CA ILE A 66 -8.49 -6.74 8.36
C ILE A 66 -8.47 -5.47 7.50
N HIS A 67 -9.14 -5.50 6.36
CA HIS A 67 -9.25 -4.35 5.45
C HIS A 67 -10.67 -3.78 5.47
N ILE A 68 -10.81 -2.51 5.86
CA ILE A 68 -12.10 -1.81 5.81
C ILE A 68 -12.09 -0.74 4.74
N SER A 69 -13.08 -0.79 3.86
CA SER A 69 -13.39 0.30 2.92
C SER A 69 -14.47 1.18 3.54
N HIS A 70 -14.13 2.41 3.88
CA HIS A 70 -15.12 3.36 4.39
C HIS A 70 -15.82 4.06 3.24
N GLY A 71 -16.98 3.50 2.85
CA GLY A 71 -17.74 3.95 1.69
C GLY A 71 -18.83 2.99 1.26
N PRO A 72 -19.41 3.22 0.08
CA PRO A 72 -20.38 2.33 -0.54
C PRO A 72 -19.80 0.94 -0.84
N VAL A 73 -20.66 -0.09 -0.84
CA VAL A 73 -20.24 -1.49 -1.09
C VAL A 73 -19.57 -1.67 -2.47
N GLY A 74 -19.94 -0.89 -3.48
CA GLY A 74 -19.34 -0.96 -4.81
C GLY A 74 -17.83 -0.72 -4.80
N CYS A 75 -17.34 0.26 -4.02
CA CYS A 75 -15.92 0.51 -3.86
C CYS A 75 -15.18 -0.69 -3.26
N THR A 76 -15.81 -1.39 -2.31
CA THR A 76 -15.24 -2.60 -1.71
C THR A 76 -15.21 -3.74 -2.71
N TYR A 77 -16.30 -3.91 -3.47
CA TYR A 77 -16.43 -4.96 -4.48
C TYR A 77 -15.35 -4.85 -5.56
N ASP A 78 -15.12 -3.66 -6.10
CA ASP A 78 -14.10 -3.42 -7.14
C ASP A 78 -12.67 -3.74 -6.64
N THR A 79 -12.42 -3.61 -5.34
CA THR A 79 -11.11 -3.89 -4.74
C THR A 79 -11.03 -5.28 -4.09
N TRP A 80 -12.13 -5.99 -4.01
CA TRP A 80 -12.22 -7.33 -3.44
C TRP A 80 -11.87 -8.43 -4.47
N GLN A 81 -12.22 -8.21 -5.73
CA GLN A 81 -12.06 -9.20 -6.80
C GLN A 81 -10.61 -9.52 -7.19
N THR A 82 -9.63 -8.92 -6.54
CA THR A 82 -8.23 -9.20 -6.87
C THR A 82 -7.90 -10.66 -6.57
N LYS A 83 -7.73 -11.41 -7.61
CA LYS A 83 -7.15 -12.74 -7.51
C LYS A 83 -5.65 -12.58 -7.29
N ARG A 84 -5.21 -12.78 -6.08
CA ARG A 84 -3.80 -12.90 -5.73
C ARG A 84 -3.53 -14.35 -5.38
N TYR A 85 -2.36 -14.84 -5.75
CA TYR A 85 -1.93 -16.13 -5.28
C TYR A 85 -1.55 -16.04 -3.81
N ILE A 86 -2.10 -16.92 -2.99
CA ILE A 86 -1.74 -17.09 -1.59
C ILE A 86 -1.45 -18.58 -1.40
N SER A 87 -0.24 -18.92 -0.95
CA SER A 87 0.23 -20.29 -0.83
C SER A 87 -0.61 -21.15 0.09
N ASP A 88 -1.19 -20.56 1.11
CA ASP A 88 -1.91 -21.28 2.17
C ASP A 88 -3.32 -21.75 1.76
N ASN A 89 -3.66 -21.77 0.47
CA ASN A 89 -4.95 -22.16 -0.09
C ASN A 89 -6.17 -21.45 0.53
N ASP A 90 -5.95 -20.48 1.39
CA ASP A 90 -6.98 -19.68 1.99
C ASP A 90 -7.17 -18.40 1.17
N ASN A 91 -8.38 -18.14 0.73
CA ASN A 91 -8.78 -16.86 0.16
C ASN A 91 -8.75 -15.78 1.26
N PHE A 92 -7.58 -15.59 1.87
CA PHE A 92 -7.35 -14.81 3.07
C PHE A 92 -7.85 -13.38 2.92
N GLN A 93 -7.57 -12.76 1.79
CA GLN A 93 -8.01 -11.39 1.47
C GLN A 93 -9.54 -11.25 1.43
N LEU A 94 -10.24 -12.30 1.03
CA LEU A 94 -11.69 -12.30 0.94
C LEU A 94 -12.34 -12.37 2.33
N LYS A 95 -11.75 -13.13 3.25
CA LYS A 95 -12.29 -13.33 4.61
C LYS A 95 -12.25 -12.06 5.44
N TYR A 96 -11.26 -11.21 5.23
CA TYR A 96 -10.97 -10.07 6.11
C TYR A 96 -11.21 -8.73 5.45
N THR A 97 -12.02 -8.68 4.39
CA THR A 97 -12.39 -7.44 3.72
C THR A 97 -13.83 -7.05 4.07
N PHE A 98 -13.99 -5.84 4.59
CA PHE A 98 -15.26 -5.28 5.05
C PHE A 98 -15.57 -3.96 4.35
N ALA A 99 -16.85 -3.63 4.27
CA ALA A 99 -17.37 -2.35 3.83
C ALA A 99 -18.24 -1.74 4.91
N THR A 100 -18.16 -0.44 5.10
CA THR A 100 -19.12 0.26 5.96
C THR A 100 -20.50 0.39 5.31
N ASP A 101 -20.60 0.06 4.02
CA ASP A 101 -21.84 0.08 3.24
C ASP A 101 -22.61 1.39 3.39
N MET A 102 -21.92 2.51 3.16
CA MET A 102 -22.51 3.85 3.25
C MET A 102 -23.74 3.97 2.35
N LYS A 103 -24.83 4.47 2.91
CA LYS A 103 -26.10 4.77 2.24
C LYS A 103 -26.32 6.28 2.19
N GLU A 104 -27.33 6.73 1.44
CA GLU A 104 -27.70 8.15 1.30
C GLU A 104 -27.87 8.84 2.65
N LYS A 105 -28.47 8.20 3.62
CA LYS A 105 -28.63 8.76 4.98
C LYS A 105 -27.29 9.10 5.64
N HIS A 106 -26.24 8.32 5.35
CA HIS A 106 -24.91 8.58 5.90
C HIS A 106 -24.21 9.75 5.22
N ILE A 107 -24.57 10.04 3.98
CA ILE A 107 -24.09 11.26 3.29
C ILE A 107 -24.68 12.52 3.94
N VAL A 108 -25.91 12.44 4.43
CA VAL A 108 -26.60 13.59 5.05
C VAL A 108 -26.21 13.78 6.51
N PHE A 109 -26.07 12.69 7.27
CA PHE A 109 -25.92 12.72 8.73
C PHE A 109 -24.52 12.33 9.23
N GLY A 110 -23.57 12.02 8.35
CA GLY A 110 -22.25 11.51 8.68
C GLY A 110 -22.21 9.97 8.82
N ALA A 111 -21.05 9.38 8.63
CA ALA A 111 -20.83 7.94 8.68
C ALA A 111 -19.81 7.50 9.73
N GLU A 112 -19.30 8.40 10.56
CA GLU A 112 -18.29 8.11 11.59
C GLU A 112 -18.71 7.01 12.54
N LYS A 113 -19.97 7.09 13.05
CA LYS A 113 -20.52 6.07 13.94
C LYS A 113 -20.61 4.70 13.27
N VAL A 114 -20.92 4.67 11.97
CA VAL A 114 -20.97 3.42 11.20
C VAL A 114 -19.56 2.84 11.06
N LEU A 115 -18.56 3.69 10.82
CA LEU A 115 -17.17 3.24 10.76
C LEU A 115 -16.71 2.64 12.09
N LYS A 116 -16.92 3.34 13.22
CA LYS A 116 -16.57 2.85 14.54
C LYS A 116 -17.18 1.48 14.84
N ASN A 117 -18.49 1.34 14.59
CA ASN A 117 -19.18 0.07 14.79
C ASN A 117 -18.59 -1.05 13.90
N ASN A 118 -18.31 -0.74 12.63
CA ASN A 118 -17.73 -1.70 11.71
C ASN A 118 -16.34 -2.18 12.13
N ILE A 119 -15.50 -1.28 12.66
CA ILE A 119 -14.18 -1.63 13.21
C ILE A 119 -14.34 -2.63 14.36
N ILE A 120 -15.24 -2.32 15.31
CA ILE A 120 -15.48 -3.17 16.48
C ILE A 120 -16.03 -4.54 16.08
N GLU A 121 -17.02 -4.56 15.18
CA GLU A 121 -17.64 -5.80 14.68
C GLU A 121 -16.61 -6.67 13.93
N ALA A 122 -15.76 -6.07 13.09
CA ALA A 122 -14.75 -6.78 12.33
C ALA A 122 -13.71 -7.45 13.25
N PHE A 123 -13.24 -6.76 14.29
CA PHE A 123 -12.35 -7.36 15.30
C PHE A 123 -13.03 -8.44 16.12
N ASN A 124 -14.32 -8.27 16.44
CA ASN A 124 -15.08 -9.29 17.18
C ASN A 124 -15.32 -10.55 16.33
N ALA A 125 -15.54 -10.38 15.02
CA ALA A 125 -15.67 -11.49 14.08
C ALA A 125 -14.35 -12.26 13.87
N HIS A 126 -13.21 -11.57 14.01
CA HIS A 126 -11.87 -12.13 13.82
C HIS A 126 -10.96 -11.83 15.02
N PRO A 127 -11.21 -12.42 16.19
CA PRO A 127 -10.55 -12.05 17.45
C PRO A 127 -9.06 -12.36 17.50
N THR A 128 -8.56 -13.21 16.61
CA THR A 128 -7.12 -13.54 16.48
C THR A 128 -6.36 -12.47 15.74
N ILE A 129 -7.01 -11.65 14.91
CA ILE A 129 -6.37 -10.59 14.14
C ILE A 129 -6.41 -9.30 14.96
N LYS A 130 -5.26 -8.67 15.11
CA LYS A 130 -5.07 -7.43 15.88
C LYS A 130 -4.66 -6.25 15.00
N ARG A 131 -4.62 -6.45 13.68
CA ARG A 131 -4.16 -5.46 12.71
C ARG A 131 -5.28 -5.13 11.74
N MET A 132 -5.44 -3.85 11.43
CA MET A 132 -6.46 -3.36 10.52
C MET A 132 -5.94 -2.25 9.63
N THR A 133 -6.45 -2.20 8.41
CA THR A 133 -6.24 -1.09 7.49
C THR A 133 -7.58 -0.47 7.10
N ILE A 134 -7.70 0.84 7.22
CA ILE A 134 -8.91 1.59 6.85
C ILE A 134 -8.59 2.47 5.65
N TYR A 135 -9.43 2.39 4.63
CA TYR A 135 -9.28 3.16 3.39
C TYR A 135 -10.47 4.10 3.22
N GLN A 136 -10.16 5.38 3.07
CA GLN A 136 -11.18 6.39 2.75
C GLN A 136 -11.56 6.32 1.27
N THR A 137 -12.86 6.29 0.97
CA THR A 137 -13.38 6.38 -0.40
C THR A 137 -13.81 7.81 -0.74
N CYS A 138 -14.27 8.04 -1.99
CA CYS A 138 -14.75 9.34 -2.41
C CYS A 138 -15.91 9.86 -1.54
N ALA A 139 -16.87 9.00 -1.22
CA ALA A 139 -18.05 9.39 -0.49
C ALA A 139 -17.72 9.89 0.93
N SER A 140 -16.95 9.13 1.68
CA SER A 140 -16.53 9.49 3.04
C SER A 140 -15.61 10.71 3.08
N ALA A 141 -14.77 10.88 2.05
CA ALA A 141 -13.91 12.05 1.94
C ALA A 141 -14.69 13.33 1.65
N LEU A 142 -15.71 13.26 0.79
CA LEU A 142 -16.54 14.42 0.42
C LEU A 142 -17.40 14.94 1.57
N ILE A 143 -17.86 14.04 2.45
CA ILE A 143 -18.62 14.44 3.66
C ILE A 143 -17.73 14.82 4.83
N GLY A 144 -16.40 14.62 4.71
CA GLY A 144 -15.43 15.07 5.70
C GLY A 144 -15.30 14.15 6.91
N ASP A 145 -15.66 12.87 6.81
CA ASP A 145 -15.45 11.91 7.92
C ASP A 145 -13.97 11.81 8.29
N ASP A 146 -13.67 12.00 9.58
CA ASP A 146 -12.31 11.87 10.11
C ASP A 146 -12.00 10.43 10.52
N ILE A 147 -11.58 9.64 9.52
CA ILE A 147 -11.25 8.22 9.73
C ILE A 147 -10.05 8.02 10.67
N ALA A 148 -9.17 9.02 10.79
CA ALA A 148 -8.00 8.93 11.66
C ALA A 148 -8.39 9.12 13.13
N ALA A 149 -9.24 10.09 13.42
CA ALA A 149 -9.76 10.29 14.77
C ALA A 149 -10.53 9.08 15.28
N ILE A 150 -11.38 8.48 14.43
CA ILE A 150 -12.15 7.28 14.78
C ILE A 150 -11.24 6.07 15.03
N ALA A 151 -10.21 5.89 14.19
CA ALA A 151 -9.24 4.82 14.37
C ALA A 151 -8.47 4.98 15.69
N GLN A 152 -8.08 6.22 16.03
CA GLN A 152 -7.40 6.53 17.28
C GLN A 152 -8.29 6.27 18.50
N GLU A 153 -9.55 6.69 18.45
CA GLU A 153 -10.52 6.42 19.53
C GLU A 153 -10.66 4.92 19.82
N VAL A 154 -10.72 4.09 18.77
CA VAL A 154 -10.77 2.63 18.95
C VAL A 154 -9.46 2.07 19.51
N MET A 155 -8.30 2.57 19.07
CA MET A 155 -7.00 2.13 19.62
C MET A 155 -6.82 2.55 21.07
N ASP A 156 -7.36 3.69 21.49
CA ASP A 156 -7.35 4.13 22.88
C ASP A 156 -8.25 3.25 23.76
N GLU A 157 -9.39 2.81 23.25
CA GLU A 157 -10.30 1.86 23.92
C GLU A 157 -9.78 0.42 23.93
N ARG A 158 -8.98 0.04 22.92
CA ARG A 158 -8.46 -1.31 22.69
C ARG A 158 -6.96 -1.30 22.37
N PRO A 159 -6.09 -1.13 23.36
CA PRO A 159 -4.64 -0.98 23.15
C PRO A 159 -3.94 -2.19 22.49
N GLU A 160 -4.62 -3.34 22.46
CA GLU A 160 -4.10 -4.55 21.83
C GLU A 160 -4.20 -4.52 20.29
N VAL A 161 -4.96 -3.60 19.71
CA VAL A 161 -5.13 -3.48 18.26
C VAL A 161 -4.29 -2.34 17.71
N ASP A 162 -3.88 -2.47 16.44
CA ASP A 162 -3.18 -1.43 15.71
C ASP A 162 -3.86 -1.20 14.36
N ILE A 163 -4.23 0.05 14.09
CA ILE A 163 -4.98 0.45 12.92
C ILE A 163 -4.14 1.38 12.06
N PHE A 164 -4.01 1.04 10.80
CA PHE A 164 -3.44 1.89 9.77
C PHE A 164 -4.55 2.59 8.97
N VAL A 165 -4.36 3.86 8.70
CA VAL A 165 -5.34 4.68 7.99
C VAL A 165 -4.76 5.22 6.71
N CYS A 166 -5.44 4.98 5.59
CA CYS A 166 -5.06 5.52 4.29
C CYS A 166 -6.15 6.45 3.73
N ASN A 167 -5.87 7.74 3.77
CA ASN A 167 -6.73 8.75 3.15
C ASN A 167 -6.41 8.83 1.64
N SER A 168 -7.11 8.02 0.86
CA SER A 168 -6.89 7.88 -0.59
C SER A 168 -8.19 7.84 -1.38
N PRO A 169 -9.06 8.88 -1.29
CA PRO A 169 -10.27 8.91 -2.10
C PRO A 169 -9.93 8.82 -3.57
N GLY A 170 -10.82 8.20 -4.35
CA GLY A 170 -10.58 7.90 -5.76
C GLY A 170 -10.15 9.10 -6.60
N PHE A 171 -10.66 10.28 -6.28
CA PHE A 171 -10.32 11.54 -6.96
C PHE A 171 -9.01 12.19 -6.47
N ALA A 172 -8.36 11.66 -5.43
CA ALA A 172 -7.16 12.27 -4.85
C ALA A 172 -5.88 12.07 -5.67
N GLY A 173 -5.99 11.47 -6.83
CA GLY A 173 -4.88 11.31 -7.77
C GLY A 173 -5.37 11.06 -9.18
N PRO A 174 -4.51 11.27 -10.17
CA PRO A 174 -4.88 11.16 -11.59
C PRO A 174 -5.06 9.72 -12.05
N SER A 175 -4.62 8.75 -11.25
CA SER A 175 -4.64 7.34 -11.59
C SER A 175 -4.40 6.47 -10.34
N GLN A 176 -4.43 5.15 -10.50
CA GLN A 176 -4.02 4.20 -9.45
C GLN A 176 -2.63 4.51 -8.89
N SER A 177 -1.70 5.00 -9.72
CA SER A 177 -0.36 5.40 -9.25
C SER A 177 -0.41 6.50 -8.18
N GLY A 178 -1.37 7.42 -8.27
CA GLY A 178 -1.61 8.40 -7.19
C GLY A 178 -1.98 7.73 -5.87
N GLY A 179 -2.76 6.65 -5.91
CA GLY A 179 -3.07 5.82 -4.75
C GLY A 179 -1.86 5.09 -4.18
N HIS A 180 -1.00 4.56 -5.06
CA HIS A 180 0.26 3.94 -4.62
C HIS A 180 1.10 4.91 -3.80
N HIS A 181 1.26 6.15 -4.26
CA HIS A 181 2.02 7.16 -3.52
C HIS A 181 1.34 7.51 -2.19
N LYS A 182 0.01 7.63 -2.17
CA LYS A 182 -0.73 7.93 -0.93
C LYS A 182 -0.51 6.89 0.15
N ILE A 183 -0.63 5.61 -0.18
CA ILE A 183 -0.43 4.55 0.81
C ILE A 183 1.04 4.41 1.22
N ASN A 184 2.00 4.59 0.30
CA ASN A 184 3.42 4.59 0.62
C ASN A 184 3.76 5.69 1.63
N ILE A 185 3.29 6.93 1.40
CA ILE A 185 3.45 8.07 2.31
C ILE A 185 2.80 7.78 3.66
N ALA A 186 1.57 7.30 3.65
CA ALA A 186 0.85 7.00 4.88
C ALA A 186 1.56 5.92 5.69
N TRP A 187 2.04 4.84 5.02
CA TRP A 187 2.73 3.74 5.68
C TRP A 187 4.03 4.17 6.34
N ILE A 188 4.90 4.86 5.60
CA ILE A 188 6.19 5.31 6.14
C ILE A 188 6.03 6.27 7.32
N ASN A 189 4.99 7.10 7.30
CA ASN A 189 4.75 8.08 8.35
C ASN A 189 4.08 7.50 9.59
N GLN A 190 3.25 6.47 9.45
CA GLN A 190 2.47 5.93 10.56
C GLN A 190 3.10 4.68 11.17
N LYS A 191 3.76 3.84 10.35
CA LYS A 191 4.06 2.47 10.77
C LYS A 191 5.53 2.09 10.72
N VAL A 192 6.31 2.57 9.76
CA VAL A 192 7.72 2.20 9.66
C VAL A 192 8.50 2.71 10.86
N GLY A 193 9.29 1.83 11.47
CA GLY A 193 10.09 2.14 12.66
C GLY A 193 9.35 2.00 13.99
N THR A 194 8.12 1.49 13.98
CA THR A 194 7.34 1.29 15.22
C THR A 194 7.51 -0.10 15.84
N VAL A 195 8.23 -1.00 15.17
CA VAL A 195 8.60 -2.34 15.66
C VAL A 195 10.06 -2.59 15.39
N GLU A 196 10.78 -3.14 16.38
CA GLU A 196 12.14 -3.63 16.19
C GLU A 196 12.07 -5.08 15.68
N PRO A 197 12.53 -5.33 14.44
CA PRO A 197 12.48 -6.67 13.87
C PRO A 197 13.63 -7.56 14.40
N THR A 198 13.43 -8.87 14.31
CA THR A 198 14.50 -9.84 14.60
C THR A 198 15.41 -9.99 13.39
N ILE A 199 16.69 -9.67 13.57
CA ILE A 199 17.73 -9.87 12.56
C ILE A 199 18.46 -11.19 12.83
N THR A 200 18.51 -12.05 11.81
CA THR A 200 19.10 -13.39 11.90
C THR A 200 20.21 -13.66 10.88
N SER A 201 20.48 -12.69 10.01
CA SER A 201 21.49 -12.76 8.95
C SER A 201 22.29 -11.47 8.86
N ASP A 202 23.54 -11.56 8.41
CA ASP A 202 24.36 -10.39 8.08
C ASP A 202 23.88 -9.69 6.80
N TYR A 203 23.04 -10.34 6.01
CA TYR A 203 22.46 -9.81 4.76
C TYR A 203 20.95 -9.73 4.89
N VAL A 204 20.44 -8.51 5.03
CA VAL A 204 19.03 -8.26 5.30
C VAL A 204 18.46 -7.32 4.25
N ILE A 205 17.37 -7.74 3.62
CA ILE A 205 16.73 -6.96 2.56
C ILE A 205 15.24 -6.75 2.83
N ASN A 206 14.70 -5.66 2.30
CA ASN A 206 13.28 -5.55 2.01
C ASN A 206 13.06 -5.91 0.54
N TYR A 207 12.06 -6.71 0.24
CA TYR A 207 11.61 -7.01 -1.11
C TYR A 207 10.37 -6.17 -1.42
N VAL A 208 10.48 -5.23 -2.36
CA VAL A 208 9.55 -4.11 -2.48
C VAL A 208 8.98 -4.03 -3.88
N GLY A 209 7.64 -3.91 -3.97
CA GLY A 209 6.95 -3.73 -5.24
C GLY A 209 6.52 -5.03 -5.91
N GLU A 210 6.68 -6.15 -5.24
CA GLU A 210 6.08 -7.42 -5.61
C GLU A 210 4.75 -7.59 -4.85
N TYR A 211 3.70 -7.99 -5.54
CA TYR A 211 2.32 -8.04 -5.00
C TYR A 211 1.71 -9.44 -5.02
N ASN A 212 2.52 -10.44 -5.25
CA ASN A 212 2.15 -11.86 -5.28
C ASN A 212 0.99 -12.19 -6.23
N ILE A 213 0.99 -11.58 -7.42
CA ILE A 213 -0.11 -11.75 -8.38
C ILE A 213 -0.15 -13.17 -8.94
N GLN A 214 1.03 -13.77 -9.16
CA GLN A 214 1.21 -15.09 -9.78
C GLN A 214 1.80 -16.13 -8.82
N GLY A 215 2.11 -15.74 -7.58
CA GLY A 215 2.82 -16.59 -6.62
C GLY A 215 4.34 -16.47 -6.66
N ASP A 216 4.87 -15.54 -7.43
CA ASP A 216 6.32 -15.38 -7.64
C ASP A 216 7.04 -14.96 -6.36
N GLN A 217 6.37 -14.21 -5.49
CA GLN A 217 6.94 -13.70 -4.25
C GLN A 217 7.52 -14.82 -3.36
N GLU A 218 6.85 -15.95 -3.23
CA GLU A 218 7.34 -17.05 -2.41
C GLU A 218 8.58 -17.72 -3.01
N VAL A 219 8.60 -17.86 -4.33
CA VAL A 219 9.75 -18.37 -5.06
C VAL A 219 10.96 -17.48 -4.85
N MET A 220 10.77 -16.16 -4.93
CA MET A 220 11.83 -15.19 -4.72
C MET A 220 12.32 -15.15 -3.26
N VAL A 221 11.42 -15.22 -2.30
CA VAL A 221 11.79 -15.29 -0.87
C VAL A 221 12.59 -16.56 -0.56
N ASP A 222 12.18 -17.72 -1.08
CA ASP A 222 12.94 -18.96 -0.93
C ASP A 222 14.32 -18.88 -1.61
N PHE A 223 14.38 -18.26 -2.79
CA PHE A 223 15.64 -18.02 -3.49
C PHE A 223 16.62 -17.17 -2.65
N PHE A 224 16.18 -16.03 -2.12
CA PHE A 224 17.00 -15.20 -1.24
C PHE A 224 17.45 -15.95 0.01
N LYS A 225 16.53 -16.70 0.63
CA LYS A 225 16.85 -17.53 1.80
C LYS A 225 17.94 -18.56 1.53
N ARG A 226 17.92 -19.23 0.37
CA ARG A 226 18.98 -20.18 -0.05
C ARG A 226 20.33 -19.50 -0.25
N MET A 227 20.34 -18.21 -0.56
CA MET A 227 21.55 -17.41 -0.63
C MET A 227 22.05 -16.92 0.73
N GLY A 228 21.37 -17.25 1.83
CA GLY A 228 21.69 -16.76 3.16
C GLY A 228 21.20 -15.34 3.45
N ILE A 229 20.34 -14.79 2.58
CA ILE A 229 19.77 -13.45 2.71
C ILE A 229 18.45 -13.54 3.45
N GLN A 230 18.31 -12.76 4.52
CA GLN A 230 17.03 -12.60 5.21
C GLN A 230 16.17 -11.57 4.47
N VAL A 231 15.00 -11.99 4.00
CA VAL A 231 13.94 -11.06 3.57
C VAL A 231 13.21 -10.59 4.83
N LEU A 232 13.45 -9.37 5.24
CA LEU A 232 12.88 -8.78 6.46
C LEU A 232 11.42 -8.44 6.27
N SER A 233 11.09 -7.89 5.11
CA SER A 233 9.72 -7.53 4.75
C SER A 233 9.50 -7.70 3.25
N THR A 234 8.25 -7.98 2.88
CA THR A 234 7.78 -7.94 1.49
C THR A 234 6.71 -6.86 1.38
N PHE A 235 6.98 -5.80 0.63
CA PHE A 235 6.05 -4.69 0.47
C PHE A 235 5.38 -4.78 -0.91
N THR A 236 4.15 -5.37 -1.00
CA THR A 236 3.30 -5.87 0.07
C THR A 236 2.83 -7.31 -0.15
N GLY A 237 3.28 -7.95 -1.23
CA GLY A 237 2.87 -9.30 -1.60
C GLY A 237 3.07 -10.29 -0.45
N ASN A 238 1.99 -10.86 0.05
CA ASN A 238 1.97 -11.79 1.18
C ASN A 238 2.78 -11.31 2.41
N GLY A 239 2.99 -10.00 2.53
CA GLY A 239 3.73 -9.38 3.62
C GLY A 239 2.94 -9.35 4.92
N SER A 240 3.62 -9.61 6.04
CA SER A 240 3.04 -9.42 7.37
C SER A 240 3.03 -7.94 7.75
N TYR A 241 1.95 -7.52 8.39
CA TYR A 241 1.82 -6.14 8.88
C TYR A 241 2.98 -5.72 9.81
N ASP A 242 3.36 -6.60 10.73
CA ASP A 242 4.41 -6.30 11.70
C ASP A 242 5.81 -6.33 11.05
N ASP A 243 6.07 -7.22 10.08
CA ASP A 243 7.33 -7.21 9.33
C ASP A 243 7.50 -5.91 8.54
N LEU A 244 6.43 -5.40 7.96
CA LEU A 244 6.42 -4.12 7.24
C LEU A 244 6.70 -2.92 8.17
N ARG A 245 6.36 -3.01 9.46
CA ARG A 245 6.70 -1.99 10.45
C ARG A 245 8.20 -1.96 10.76
N GLY A 246 8.85 -3.12 10.63
CA GLY A 246 10.28 -3.32 10.89
C GLY A 246 11.21 -3.02 9.72
N MET A 247 10.70 -2.65 8.55
CA MET A 247 11.48 -2.52 7.30
C MET A 247 12.63 -1.50 7.35
N HIS A 248 12.65 -0.61 8.34
CA HIS A 248 13.72 0.39 8.57
C HIS A 248 15.08 -0.20 8.97
N LYS A 249 15.15 -1.49 9.29
CA LYS A 249 16.39 -2.19 9.69
C LYS A 249 17.04 -3.00 8.57
N ALA A 250 16.47 -2.99 7.37
CA ALA A 250 17.10 -3.67 6.24
C ALA A 250 18.37 -2.94 5.78
N HIS A 251 19.27 -3.68 5.15
CA HIS A 251 20.50 -3.13 4.58
C HIS A 251 20.31 -2.66 3.13
N LEU A 252 19.30 -3.22 2.43
CA LEU A 252 19.02 -2.93 1.04
C LEU A 252 17.52 -3.11 0.75
N ASN A 253 16.97 -2.21 -0.05
CA ASN A 253 15.66 -2.39 -0.67
C ASN A 253 15.85 -2.98 -2.07
N VAL A 254 15.37 -4.19 -2.31
CA VAL A 254 15.30 -4.80 -3.65
C VAL A 254 13.96 -4.43 -4.24
N LEU A 255 13.96 -3.59 -5.27
CA LEU A 255 12.78 -2.97 -5.85
C LEU A 255 12.44 -3.58 -7.20
N GLU A 256 11.27 -4.20 -7.30
CA GLU A 256 10.76 -4.82 -8.51
C GLU A 256 9.88 -3.87 -9.32
N CYS A 257 8.88 -3.27 -8.68
CA CYS A 257 7.99 -2.32 -9.34
C CYS A 257 8.30 -0.87 -8.94
N ALA A 258 9.16 -0.20 -9.71
CA ALA A 258 9.51 1.18 -9.48
C ALA A 258 8.28 2.12 -9.45
N ARG A 259 7.34 1.92 -10.37
CA ARG A 259 6.18 2.80 -10.51
C ARG A 259 5.28 2.84 -9.28
N SER A 260 5.17 1.74 -8.56
CA SER A 260 4.27 1.63 -7.41
C SER A 260 4.96 1.82 -6.07
N ALA A 261 6.28 1.56 -5.98
CA ALA A 261 6.97 1.45 -4.70
C ALA A 261 8.28 2.24 -4.63
N GLU A 262 8.65 2.98 -5.67
CA GLU A 262 9.86 3.81 -5.62
C GLU A 262 9.82 4.85 -4.51
N TYR A 263 8.63 5.42 -4.26
CA TYR A 263 8.49 6.44 -3.23
C TYR A 263 8.90 5.92 -1.84
N ILE A 264 8.41 4.76 -1.41
CA ILE A 264 8.76 4.23 -0.10
C ILE A 264 10.26 3.89 -0.01
N CYS A 265 10.88 3.39 -1.09
CA CYS A 265 12.31 3.14 -1.13
C CYS A 265 13.13 4.43 -1.02
N ASN A 266 12.69 5.53 -1.63
CA ASN A 266 13.33 6.83 -1.49
C ASN A 266 13.23 7.36 -0.06
N GLU A 267 12.06 7.28 0.56
CA GLU A 267 11.87 7.68 1.95
C GLU A 267 12.72 6.83 2.91
N LEU A 268 12.79 5.52 2.69
CA LEU A 268 13.67 4.64 3.47
C LEU A 268 15.15 5.02 3.30
N ARG A 269 15.55 5.43 2.10
CA ARG A 269 16.91 5.94 1.86
C ARG A 269 17.17 7.24 2.60
N VAL A 270 16.24 8.19 2.52
CA VAL A 270 16.40 9.52 3.14
C VAL A 270 16.37 9.44 4.67
N ARG A 271 15.42 8.67 5.23
CA ARG A 271 15.21 8.61 6.69
C ARG A 271 16.15 7.65 7.41
N TYR A 272 16.49 6.54 6.75
CA TYR A 272 17.21 5.42 7.39
C TYR A 272 18.50 5.03 6.66
N GLY A 273 18.84 5.70 5.56
CA GLY A 273 20.08 5.43 4.82
C GLY A 273 20.06 4.13 4.01
N ILE A 274 18.91 3.50 3.80
CA ILE A 274 18.81 2.19 3.15
C ILE A 274 18.86 2.37 1.63
N PRO A 275 19.90 1.88 0.93
CA PRO A 275 19.99 1.97 -0.52
C PRO A 275 18.94 1.10 -1.21
N ARG A 276 18.75 1.29 -2.52
CA ARG A 276 17.87 0.47 -3.34
C ARG A 276 18.59 -0.12 -4.53
N LEU A 277 18.14 -1.29 -4.95
CA LEU A 277 18.55 -2.00 -6.16
C LEU A 277 17.28 -2.34 -6.96
N TYR A 278 17.27 -1.99 -8.24
CA TYR A 278 16.22 -2.42 -9.17
C TYR A 278 16.55 -3.80 -9.74
N ILE A 279 15.54 -4.66 -9.85
CA ILE A 279 15.65 -5.98 -10.49
C ILE A 279 14.59 -6.15 -11.60
#